data_cd3b4e5cdbdc5f4c14ff2b105b9ad46c
#
_entry.id   cd3b4e5cdbdc5f4c14ff2b105b9ad46c
#
_cell.length_a   1.000
_cell.length_b   1.000
_cell.length_c   1.000
_cell.angle_alpha   90.00
_cell.angle_beta   90.00
_cell.angle_gamma   90.00
#
_symmetry.space_group_name_H-M   'P 1'
#
loop_
_entity.id
_entity.type
_entity.pdbx_description
1 polymer ?
#
loop_
_entity_poly.entity_id
_entity_poly.type
_entity_poly.pdbx_seq_one_letter_code
_entity_poly.pdbx_strand_id
1 'polypeptide(L)'
;RRTARGAAAQELQQANRSGQQVAQLREGDASLFASCSYVLLALRQAWPDCPINVIPGITSCSAAAAAGLWPLALQQDQLLVRPCPDTSEELEQVLDTAAATGQDLALLKLGRRWIWVQPLLEQLYLLQQALFAERVGWPDQQIFCADAVAAEPRPYFSLLLIRQGWPEVLP
;
A
#
# COMPACT_ATOMS: atom_id res chain seq x y z
N ARG A 1 -9.83 -1.97 20.18
CA ARG A 1 -8.63 -1.58 19.40
C ARG A 1 -7.85 -0.41 20.02
N ARG A 2 -8.50 0.61 20.61
CA ARG A 2 -7.81 1.73 21.31
C ARG A 2 -7.03 1.24 22.54
N THR A 3 -7.61 0.34 23.33
CA THR A 3 -6.99 -0.23 24.55
C THR A 3 -5.73 -1.05 24.25
N ALA A 4 -5.73 -1.87 23.20
CA ALA A 4 -4.56 -2.67 22.82
C ALA A 4 -3.35 -1.82 22.37
N ARG A 5 -3.58 -0.68 21.72
CA ARG A 5 -2.52 0.24 21.28
C ARG A 5 -1.92 1.02 22.46
N GLY A 6 -2.77 1.39 23.42
CA GLY A 6 -2.32 2.00 24.68
C GLY A 6 -1.50 1.02 25.53
N ALA A 7 -1.91 -0.26 25.61
CA ALA A 7 -1.16 -1.30 26.31
C ALA A 7 0.22 -1.51 25.67
N ALA A 8 0.31 -1.61 24.34
CA ALA A 8 1.59 -1.74 23.67
C ALA A 8 2.52 -0.55 23.92
N ALA A 9 2.00 0.69 23.93
CA ALA A 9 2.79 1.86 24.27
C ALA A 9 3.30 1.84 25.72
N GLN A 10 2.50 1.34 26.67
CA GLN A 10 2.91 1.18 28.07
C GLN A 10 3.99 0.12 28.25
N GLU A 11 3.87 -1.03 27.56
CA GLU A 11 4.90 -2.09 27.58
C GLU A 11 6.25 -1.57 27.04
N LEU A 12 6.23 -0.84 25.91
CA LEU A 12 7.42 -0.21 25.35
C LEU A 12 8.04 0.79 26.31
N GLN A 13 7.22 1.61 26.97
CA GLN A 13 7.68 2.58 27.96
C GLN A 13 8.32 1.90 29.17
N GLN A 14 7.70 0.83 29.67
CA GLN A 14 8.22 0.10 30.83
C GLN A 14 9.56 -0.57 30.50
N ALA A 15 9.68 -1.22 29.33
CA ALA A 15 10.93 -1.84 28.89
C ALA A 15 12.06 -0.81 28.76
N ASN A 16 11.77 0.36 28.17
CA ASN A 16 12.77 1.42 28.03
C ASN A 16 13.20 2.00 29.40
N ARG A 17 12.26 2.20 30.35
CA ARG A 17 12.58 2.63 31.72
C ARG A 17 13.46 1.63 32.47
N SER A 18 13.44 0.35 32.09
CA SER A 18 14.32 -0.69 32.61
C SER A 18 15.69 -0.73 31.89
N GLY A 19 16.00 0.28 31.06
CA GLY A 19 17.26 0.38 30.31
C GLY A 19 17.33 -0.52 29.07
N GLN A 20 16.22 -1.09 28.65
CA GLN A 20 16.16 -1.94 27.46
C GLN A 20 15.96 -1.10 26.20
N GLN A 21 16.66 -1.48 25.13
CA GLN A 21 16.35 -0.99 23.78
C GLN A 21 15.25 -1.88 23.16
N VAL A 22 14.21 -1.26 22.65
CA VAL A 22 13.08 -1.98 22.05
C VAL A 22 12.99 -1.63 20.57
N ALA A 23 12.94 -2.65 19.71
CA ALA A 23 12.72 -2.49 18.28
C ALA A 23 11.35 -3.07 17.90
N GLN A 24 10.54 -2.28 17.21
CA GLN A 24 9.29 -2.75 16.61
C GLN A 24 9.51 -2.97 15.11
N LEU A 25 9.47 -4.21 14.68
CA LEU A 25 9.65 -4.57 13.27
C LEU A 25 8.33 -4.55 12.50
N ARG A 26 8.40 -4.15 11.25
CA ARG A 26 7.28 -4.15 10.29
C ARG A 26 7.78 -4.53 8.90
N GLU A 27 6.91 -5.15 8.12
CA GLU A 27 7.13 -5.33 6.68
C GLU A 27 6.80 -4.02 5.95
N GLY A 28 7.61 -3.66 4.97
CA GLY A 28 7.46 -2.44 4.20
C GLY A 28 7.87 -1.18 4.96
N ASP A 29 7.27 -0.06 4.63
CA ASP A 29 7.53 1.23 5.27
C ASP A 29 6.70 1.42 6.54
N ALA A 30 7.32 1.98 7.58
CA ALA A 30 6.68 2.17 8.88
C ALA A 30 5.67 3.31 8.92
N SER A 31 5.68 4.23 7.94
CA SER A 31 4.88 5.46 7.93
C SER A 31 3.63 5.37 7.04
N LEU A 32 3.66 4.50 5.98
CA LEU A 32 2.60 4.44 5.00
C LEU A 32 1.60 3.30 5.31
N PHE A 33 0.39 3.65 5.75
CA PHE A 33 -0.71 2.72 6.10
C PHE A 33 -0.30 1.59 7.06
N ALA A 34 0.72 1.82 7.87
CA ALA A 34 1.26 0.87 8.83
C ALA A 34 0.57 0.97 10.18
N SER A 35 0.28 -0.17 10.80
CA SER A 35 -0.35 -0.20 12.13
C SER A 35 0.55 0.31 13.25
N CYS A 36 1.87 0.28 13.08
CA CYS A 36 2.85 0.84 14.02
C CYS A 36 2.75 2.37 14.15
N SER A 37 2.25 3.08 13.14
CA SER A 37 1.98 4.52 13.23
C SER A 37 1.04 4.87 14.40
N TYR A 38 0.07 4.00 14.70
CA TYR A 38 -0.80 4.21 15.87
C TYR A 38 -0.09 3.99 17.21
N VAL A 39 0.90 3.10 17.26
CA VAL A 39 1.73 2.92 18.46
C VAL A 39 2.64 4.12 18.64
N LEU A 40 3.24 4.62 17.56
CA LEU A 40 4.02 5.86 17.55
C LEU A 40 3.21 7.05 18.10
N LEU A 41 1.97 7.23 17.62
CA LEU A 41 1.09 8.30 18.07
C LEU A 41 0.73 8.13 19.56
N ALA A 42 0.46 6.90 20.01
CA ALA A 42 0.16 6.61 21.42
C ALA A 42 1.39 6.87 22.32
N LEU A 43 2.60 6.50 21.87
CA LEU A 43 3.84 6.81 22.58
C LEU A 43 4.07 8.32 22.71
N ARG A 44 3.95 9.06 21.61
CA ARG A 44 4.10 10.52 21.63
C ARG A 44 3.11 11.23 22.56
N GLN A 45 1.90 10.71 22.64
CA GLN A 45 0.88 11.24 23.54
C GLN A 45 1.17 10.91 25.01
N ALA A 46 1.57 9.68 25.31
CA ALA A 46 1.79 9.20 26.68
C ALA A 46 3.18 9.56 27.23
N TRP A 47 4.15 9.74 26.34
CA TRP A 47 5.54 10.02 26.69
C TRP A 47 6.18 10.93 25.62
N PRO A 48 5.95 12.25 25.69
CA PRO A 48 6.41 13.22 24.67
C PRO A 48 7.93 13.20 24.44
N ASP A 49 8.71 12.98 25.47
CA ASP A 49 10.18 12.97 25.43
C ASP A 49 10.77 11.57 25.15
N CYS A 50 9.93 10.61 24.70
CA CYS A 50 10.41 9.27 24.35
C CYS A 50 11.44 9.34 23.22
N PRO A 51 12.65 8.78 23.41
CA PRO A 51 13.65 8.72 22.34
C PRO A 51 13.19 7.68 21.31
N ILE A 52 12.62 8.14 20.21
CA ILE A 52 12.11 7.30 19.13
C ILE A 52 12.91 7.56 17.86
N ASN A 53 13.42 6.51 17.25
CA ASN A 53 14.01 6.54 15.92
C ASN A 53 13.15 5.69 14.97
N VAL A 54 12.73 6.27 13.85
CA VAL A 54 11.99 5.56 12.79
C VAL A 54 12.95 5.32 11.63
N ILE A 55 13.20 4.05 11.34
CA ILE A 55 14.00 3.65 10.18
C ILE A 55 13.04 3.49 9.01
N PRO A 56 13.21 4.23 7.91
CA PRO A 56 12.35 4.13 6.74
C PRO A 56 12.54 2.79 6.04
N GLY A 57 11.48 2.27 5.46
CA GLY A 57 11.47 1.06 4.66
C GLY A 57 11.01 1.34 3.23
N ILE A 58 10.97 0.30 2.41
CA ILE A 58 10.43 0.38 1.05
C ILE A 58 8.93 0.14 1.11
N THR A 59 8.12 1.04 0.55
CA THR A 59 6.68 0.84 0.49
C THR A 59 6.31 -0.32 -0.45
N SER A 60 5.21 -1.01 -0.18
CA SER A 60 4.79 -2.14 -1.03
C SER A 60 4.53 -1.74 -2.49
N CYS A 61 4.03 -0.53 -2.74
CA CYS A 61 3.85 -0.03 -4.11
C CYS A 61 5.19 0.23 -4.80
N SER A 62 6.20 0.79 -4.11
CA SER A 62 7.54 0.97 -4.68
C SER A 62 8.24 -0.37 -4.95
N ALA A 63 8.09 -1.33 -4.04
CA ALA A 63 8.65 -2.67 -4.23
C ALA A 63 7.98 -3.40 -5.41
N ALA A 64 6.65 -3.31 -5.55
CA ALA A 64 5.91 -3.87 -6.67
C ALA A 64 6.31 -3.23 -7.99
N ALA A 65 6.43 -1.92 -8.02
CA ALA A 65 6.85 -1.16 -9.20
C ALA A 65 8.25 -1.58 -9.67
N ALA A 66 9.20 -1.70 -8.74
CA ALA A 66 10.56 -2.17 -9.06
C ALA A 66 10.57 -3.61 -9.58
N ALA A 67 9.84 -4.52 -8.92
CA ALA A 67 9.77 -5.92 -9.31
C ALA A 67 9.06 -6.12 -10.67
N GLY A 68 8.07 -5.27 -10.99
CA GLY A 68 7.32 -5.29 -12.24
C GLY A 68 7.93 -4.44 -13.36
N LEU A 69 9.07 -3.76 -13.13
CA LEU A 69 9.64 -2.77 -14.05
C LEU A 69 8.61 -1.70 -14.46
N TRP A 70 7.81 -1.27 -13.51
CA TRP A 70 6.67 -0.39 -13.69
C TRP A 70 6.90 0.96 -13.00
N PRO A 71 7.27 2.03 -13.72
CA PRO A 71 7.41 3.36 -13.13
C PRO A 71 6.12 3.82 -12.47
N LEU A 72 6.18 4.22 -11.19
CA LEU A 72 5.01 4.67 -10.43
C LEU A 72 4.53 6.04 -10.86
N ALA A 73 5.44 6.93 -11.13
CA ALA A 73 5.17 8.29 -11.56
C ALA A 73 6.40 8.84 -12.29
N LEU A 74 6.21 9.62 -13.32
CA LEU A 74 7.24 10.23 -14.15
C LEU A 74 7.00 11.74 -14.23
N GLN A 75 8.05 12.54 -14.13
CA GLN A 75 8.00 14.00 -14.29
C GLN A 75 6.90 14.68 -13.45
N GLN A 76 5.79 15.07 -14.08
CA GLN A 76 4.67 15.80 -13.47
C GLN A 76 3.47 14.89 -13.15
N ASP A 77 3.63 13.56 -13.30
CA ASP A 77 2.57 12.61 -12.96
C ASP A 77 2.12 12.78 -11.51
N GLN A 78 0.83 12.62 -11.28
CA GLN A 78 0.26 12.56 -9.94
C GLN A 78 0.05 11.10 -9.56
N LEU A 79 0.41 10.73 -8.34
CA LEU A 79 0.21 9.38 -7.82
C LEU A 79 -0.70 9.40 -6.58
N LEU A 80 -1.86 8.75 -6.67
CA LEU A 80 -2.70 8.49 -5.51
C LEU A 80 -2.41 7.11 -4.92
N VAL A 81 -1.94 7.08 -3.68
CA VAL A 81 -1.74 5.83 -2.92
C VAL A 81 -2.83 5.70 -1.86
N ARG A 82 -3.64 4.66 -1.93
CA ARG A 82 -4.73 4.43 -0.98
C ARG A 82 -5.05 2.94 -0.81
N PRO A 83 -5.70 2.51 0.28
CA PRO A 83 -6.34 1.21 0.34
C PRO A 83 -7.45 1.10 -0.73
N CYS A 84 -7.60 -0.09 -1.32
CA CYS A 84 -8.71 -0.37 -2.23
C CYS A 84 -10.04 -0.09 -1.51
N PRO A 85 -10.98 0.62 -2.14
CA PRO A 85 -12.33 0.83 -1.62
C PRO A 85 -13.04 -0.47 -1.25
N ASP A 86 -14.05 -0.37 -0.41
CA ASP A 86 -14.82 -1.54 0.02
C ASP A 86 -15.95 -1.90 -0.95
N THR A 87 -16.35 -0.97 -1.82
CA THR A 87 -17.43 -1.16 -2.81
C THR A 87 -16.97 -0.83 -4.23
N SER A 88 -17.67 -1.39 -5.22
CA SER A 88 -17.43 -1.12 -6.63
C SER A 88 -17.72 0.32 -7.00
N GLU A 89 -18.79 0.90 -6.45
CA GLU A 89 -19.22 2.27 -6.71
C GLU A 89 -18.17 3.29 -6.24
N GLU A 90 -17.58 3.06 -5.06
CA GLU A 90 -16.48 3.90 -4.58
C GLU A 90 -15.22 3.76 -5.46
N LEU A 91 -14.95 2.55 -5.95
CA LEU A 91 -13.80 2.33 -6.83
C LEU A 91 -14.02 3.00 -8.20
N GLU A 92 -15.22 2.88 -8.79
CA GLU A 92 -15.59 3.60 -10.03
C GLU A 92 -15.35 5.09 -9.90
N GLN A 93 -15.81 5.72 -8.82
CA GLN A 93 -15.61 7.16 -8.59
C GLN A 93 -14.11 7.52 -8.51
N VAL A 94 -13.29 6.66 -7.91
CA VAL A 94 -11.84 6.86 -7.85
C VAL A 94 -11.21 6.75 -9.23
N LEU A 95 -11.62 5.75 -10.02
CA LEU A 95 -11.12 5.52 -11.37
C LEU A 95 -11.54 6.67 -12.33
N ASP A 96 -12.78 7.12 -12.25
CA ASP A 96 -13.27 8.25 -13.04
C ASP A 96 -12.51 9.54 -12.71
N THR A 97 -12.29 9.80 -11.43
CA THR A 97 -11.50 10.97 -10.99
C THR A 97 -10.06 10.87 -11.48
N ALA A 98 -9.46 9.70 -11.39
CA ALA A 98 -8.09 9.46 -11.84
C ALA A 98 -7.96 9.64 -13.35
N ALA A 99 -8.91 9.12 -14.13
CA ALA A 99 -8.95 9.30 -15.57
C ALA A 99 -9.12 10.79 -15.96
N ALA A 100 -10.02 11.50 -15.29
CA ALA A 100 -10.27 12.92 -15.57
C ALA A 100 -9.07 13.82 -15.23
N THR A 101 -8.22 13.43 -14.28
CA THR A 101 -7.07 14.21 -13.79
C THR A 101 -5.72 13.70 -14.28
N GLY A 102 -5.69 12.57 -15.01
CA GLY A 102 -4.44 11.91 -15.41
C GLY A 102 -3.64 11.36 -14.23
N GLN A 103 -4.32 10.99 -13.13
CA GLN A 103 -3.68 10.54 -11.90
C GLN A 103 -3.45 9.02 -11.91
N ASP A 104 -2.21 8.60 -11.74
CA ASP A 104 -1.86 7.20 -11.53
C ASP A 104 -2.28 6.70 -10.14
N LEU A 105 -2.59 5.43 -10.01
CA LEU A 105 -3.12 4.85 -8.78
C LEU A 105 -2.26 3.70 -8.25
N ALA A 106 -2.09 3.66 -6.93
CA ALA A 106 -1.62 2.50 -6.20
C ALA A 106 -2.71 2.07 -5.18
N LEU A 107 -3.47 1.04 -5.52
CA LEU A 107 -4.54 0.49 -4.68
C LEU A 107 -3.99 -0.64 -3.82
N LEU A 108 -3.86 -0.38 -2.53
CA LEU A 108 -3.31 -1.32 -1.55
C LEU A 108 -4.39 -2.21 -0.95
N LYS A 109 -3.99 -3.37 -0.40
CA LYS A 109 -4.86 -4.26 0.38
C LYS A 109 -6.06 -4.77 -0.42
N LEU A 110 -5.86 -5.15 -1.66
CA LEU A 110 -6.91 -5.71 -2.52
C LEU A 110 -7.60 -6.91 -1.86
N GLY A 111 -6.84 -7.95 -1.54
CA GLY A 111 -7.37 -9.13 -0.88
C GLY A 111 -8.55 -9.76 -1.64
N ARG A 112 -9.59 -10.11 -0.90
CA ARG A 112 -10.80 -10.70 -1.47
C ARG A 112 -11.56 -9.80 -2.45
N ARG A 113 -11.27 -8.50 -2.47
CA ARG A 113 -11.92 -7.54 -3.38
C ARG A 113 -11.55 -7.79 -4.83
N TRP A 114 -10.43 -8.47 -5.09
CA TRP A 114 -10.01 -8.78 -6.46
C TRP A 114 -11.09 -9.50 -7.27
N ILE A 115 -11.94 -10.30 -6.64
CA ILE A 115 -13.04 -11.03 -7.30
C ILE A 115 -14.03 -10.10 -8.04
N TRP A 116 -14.21 -8.86 -7.57
CA TRP A 116 -15.07 -7.87 -8.21
C TRP A 116 -14.29 -6.70 -8.82
N VAL A 117 -13.06 -6.45 -8.35
CA VAL A 117 -12.18 -5.41 -8.92
C VAL A 117 -11.75 -5.79 -10.34
N GLN A 118 -11.36 -7.04 -10.57
CA GLN A 118 -10.92 -7.51 -11.88
C GLN A 118 -11.99 -7.32 -12.96
N PRO A 119 -13.24 -7.81 -12.79
CA PRO A 119 -14.31 -7.58 -13.77
C PRO A 119 -14.66 -6.10 -13.99
N LEU A 120 -14.57 -5.28 -12.95
CA LEU A 120 -14.78 -3.84 -13.07
C LEU A 120 -13.70 -3.20 -13.96
N LEU A 121 -12.43 -3.54 -13.75
CA LEU A 121 -11.34 -3.05 -14.58
C LEU A 121 -11.43 -3.55 -16.03
N GLU A 122 -11.94 -4.77 -16.23
CA GLU A 122 -12.20 -5.31 -17.56
C GLU A 122 -13.25 -4.50 -18.31
N GLN A 123 -14.38 -4.18 -17.66
CA GLN A 123 -15.44 -3.32 -18.19
C GLN A 123 -14.94 -1.92 -18.56
N LEU A 124 -13.97 -1.40 -17.82
CA LEU A 124 -13.38 -0.09 -18.03
C LEU A 124 -12.14 -0.12 -18.95
N TYR A 125 -11.78 -1.26 -19.51
CA TYR A 125 -10.59 -1.48 -20.38
C TYR A 125 -9.26 -1.10 -19.69
N LEU A 126 -9.17 -1.25 -18.37
CA LEU A 126 -7.99 -0.86 -17.58
C LEU A 126 -7.05 -2.02 -17.23
N LEU A 127 -7.43 -3.29 -17.51
CA LEU A 127 -6.62 -4.45 -17.11
C LEU A 127 -5.20 -4.43 -17.68
N GLN A 128 -5.04 -4.03 -18.94
CA GLN A 128 -3.72 -3.96 -19.59
C GLN A 128 -2.90 -2.74 -19.14
N GLN A 129 -3.54 -1.78 -18.48
CA GLN A 129 -2.89 -0.61 -17.91
C GLN A 129 -2.63 -0.77 -16.41
N ALA A 130 -2.77 -1.98 -15.90
CA ALA A 130 -2.67 -2.29 -14.49
C ALA A 130 -1.69 -3.44 -14.21
N LEU A 131 -0.83 -3.24 -13.22
CA LEU A 131 0.07 -4.25 -12.69
C LEU A 131 -0.51 -4.79 -11.39
N PHE A 132 -0.79 -6.09 -11.36
CA PHE A 132 -1.15 -6.81 -10.13
C PHE A 132 0.11 -7.31 -9.44
N ALA A 133 0.19 -7.11 -8.12
CA ALA A 133 1.29 -7.60 -7.31
C ALA A 133 0.78 -8.24 -6.01
N GLU A 134 1.33 -9.40 -5.69
CA GLU A 134 0.99 -10.18 -4.50
C GLU A 134 2.27 -10.62 -3.79
N ARG A 135 2.30 -10.49 -2.44
CA ARG A 135 3.40 -10.93 -1.58
C ARG A 135 4.78 -10.46 -2.04
N VAL A 136 4.86 -9.20 -2.44
CA VAL A 136 6.09 -8.60 -2.97
C VAL A 136 7.23 -8.70 -1.95
N GLY A 137 8.38 -9.22 -2.41
CA GLY A 137 9.55 -9.48 -1.58
C GLY A 137 9.54 -10.83 -0.85
N TRP A 138 8.49 -11.64 -1.00
CA TRP A 138 8.42 -12.99 -0.46
C TRP A 138 8.85 -14.02 -1.51
N PRO A 139 9.26 -15.24 -1.10
CA PRO A 139 9.68 -16.27 -2.06
C PRO A 139 8.61 -16.67 -3.09
N ASP A 140 7.33 -16.49 -2.73
CA ASP A 140 6.16 -16.80 -3.55
C ASP A 140 5.48 -15.55 -4.11
N GLN A 141 6.24 -14.44 -4.27
CA GLN A 141 5.70 -13.24 -4.88
C GLN A 141 5.15 -13.50 -6.28
N GLN A 142 4.09 -12.79 -6.63
CA GLN A 142 3.48 -12.81 -7.96
C GLN A 142 3.37 -11.39 -8.48
N ILE A 143 3.89 -11.16 -9.68
CA ILE A 143 3.85 -9.86 -10.36
C ILE A 143 3.41 -10.13 -11.80
N PHE A 144 2.25 -9.65 -12.18
CA PHE A 144 1.67 -9.89 -13.50
C PHE A 144 0.94 -8.64 -14.01
N CYS A 145 0.76 -8.53 -15.34
CA CYS A 145 -0.26 -7.67 -15.88
C CYS A 145 -1.63 -8.13 -15.34
N ALA A 146 -2.50 -7.21 -14.99
CA ALA A 146 -3.75 -7.53 -14.31
C ALA A 146 -4.70 -8.40 -15.15
N ASP A 147 -4.60 -8.35 -16.49
CA ASP A 147 -5.37 -9.19 -17.43
C ASP A 147 -5.02 -10.68 -17.36
N ALA A 148 -3.81 -11.00 -16.91
CA ALA A 148 -3.36 -12.39 -16.72
C ALA A 148 -3.83 -13.01 -15.38
N VAL A 149 -4.51 -12.24 -14.52
CA VAL A 149 -4.87 -12.67 -13.16
C VAL A 149 -6.36 -12.94 -13.06
N ALA A 150 -6.73 -14.21 -12.82
CA ALA A 150 -8.13 -14.62 -12.69
C ALA A 150 -8.85 -13.89 -11.54
N ALA A 151 -10.16 -13.61 -11.75
CA ALA A 151 -11.04 -12.96 -10.77
C ALA A 151 -11.38 -13.87 -9.58
N GLU A 152 -10.41 -14.11 -8.72
CA GLU A 152 -10.51 -14.96 -7.54
C GLU A 152 -10.12 -14.20 -6.27
N PRO A 153 -10.55 -14.64 -5.07
CA PRO A 153 -10.08 -14.04 -3.83
C PRO A 153 -8.56 -14.15 -3.69
N ARG A 154 -7.91 -13.03 -3.40
CA ARG A 154 -6.45 -12.98 -3.23
C ARG A 154 -6.06 -12.76 -1.76
N PRO A 155 -4.81 -13.04 -1.36
CA PRO A 155 -4.31 -12.70 -0.05
C PRO A 155 -4.38 -11.20 0.24
N TYR A 156 -4.40 -10.85 1.52
CA TYR A 156 -4.41 -9.45 1.98
C TYR A 156 -3.22 -8.64 1.46
N PHE A 157 -2.05 -9.26 1.34
CA PHE A 157 -0.83 -8.64 0.80
C PHE A 157 -0.84 -8.67 -0.73
N SER A 158 -1.84 -8.05 -1.31
CA SER A 158 -1.95 -7.79 -2.74
C SER A 158 -2.28 -6.33 -3.00
N LEU A 159 -1.81 -5.82 -4.12
CA LEU A 159 -1.99 -4.44 -4.55
C LEU A 159 -2.10 -4.36 -6.07
N LEU A 160 -2.58 -3.22 -6.54
CA LEU A 160 -2.71 -2.90 -7.94
C LEU A 160 -2.07 -1.54 -8.21
N LEU A 161 -1.27 -1.46 -9.26
CA LEU A 161 -0.77 -0.21 -9.81
C LEU A 161 -1.48 0.03 -11.14
N ILE A 162 -2.09 1.19 -11.32
CA ILE A 162 -2.79 1.57 -12.55
C ILE A 162 -2.19 2.86 -13.07
N ARG A 163 -1.80 2.86 -14.35
CA ARG A 163 -1.38 4.07 -15.06
C ARG A 163 -2.48 4.55 -15.99
N GLN A 164 -2.64 5.87 -16.07
CA GLN A 164 -3.60 6.47 -17.00
C GLN A 164 -3.04 6.58 -18.44
N GLY A 165 -1.73 6.46 -18.59
CA GLY A 165 -1.06 6.46 -19.88
C GLY A 165 0.44 6.25 -19.74
N TRP A 166 1.06 5.88 -20.83
CA TRP A 166 2.51 5.79 -20.93
C TRP A 166 3.02 6.99 -21.74
N PRO A 167 4.05 7.68 -21.28
CA PRO A 167 4.66 8.74 -22.08
C PRO A 167 5.26 8.11 -23.35
N GLU A 168 5.21 8.84 -24.45
CA GLU A 168 6.04 8.51 -25.59
C GLU A 168 7.50 8.59 -25.16
N VAL A 169 8.12 7.44 -25.00
CA VAL A 169 9.50 7.34 -24.55
C VAL A 169 10.41 7.41 -25.74
N LEU A 170 10.97 8.55 -25.88
CA LEU A 170 12.14 8.86 -26.69
C LEU A 170 11.91 9.16 -28.18
N PRO A 171 12.71 10.12 -28.63
CA PRO A 171 12.86 10.32 -30.06
C PRO A 171 13.60 9.16 -30.69
#